data_e9e05dd9ac49a050bb78157c3d718e75
#
_entry.id   e9e05dd9ac49a050bb78157c3d718e75
#
_cell.length_a   1.000
_cell.length_b   1.000
_cell.length_c   1.000
_cell.angle_alpha   90.00
_cell.angle_beta   90.00
_cell.angle_gamma   90.00
#
_symmetry.space_group_name_H-M   'P 1'
#
loop_
_entity.id
_entity.type
_entity.pdbx_description
1 polymer ?
#
loop_
_entity_poly.entity_id
_entity_poly.type
_entity_poly.pdbx_seq_one_letter_code
_entity_poly.pdbx_strand_id
1 'polypeptide(L)'
;MASATVPLLMDDDTIAFGEEEEAAQNANKLKHPYVTLFHLAFRIAAIIVYLVCGLFSNSFIASFVTVVLLLSVDFWTVKNITGRLMVGLRWWNYVDDDGKSHWIFESRKGAQQNRINATEARIFWLALILCPLFWSMLFIVALFGFKFKWLLLVCIAIVLNGANLYGYVKCKMGNDQTISAATSDFIRKRVLQNVTTMMSRSPPTNNSNQPTNVI
;
A
#
# COMPACT_ATOMS: atom_id res chain seq x y z
N MET A 1 7.52 -69.06 -7.53
CA MET A 1 7.91 -67.84 -8.28
C MET A 1 7.11 -66.71 -7.68
N ALA A 2 7.70 -65.98 -6.79
CA ALA A 2 7.09 -64.79 -6.17
C ALA A 2 7.54 -63.58 -6.98
N SER A 3 6.59 -62.96 -7.64
CA SER A 3 6.81 -61.67 -8.31
C SER A 3 6.81 -60.54 -7.28
N ALA A 4 7.96 -59.98 -7.04
CA ALA A 4 8.10 -58.80 -6.21
C ALA A 4 7.67 -57.56 -7.05
N THR A 5 6.49 -57.08 -6.78
CA THR A 5 6.08 -55.75 -7.24
C THR A 5 6.84 -54.69 -6.44
N VAL A 6 7.81 -54.06 -7.07
CA VAL A 6 8.47 -52.85 -6.55
C VAL A 6 7.41 -51.76 -6.57
N PRO A 7 7.11 -51.11 -5.39
CA PRO A 7 6.28 -49.92 -5.42
C PRO A 7 7.07 -48.81 -6.13
N LEU A 8 6.52 -48.28 -7.23
CA LEU A 8 6.98 -47.02 -7.81
C LEU A 8 6.84 -45.97 -6.72
N LEU A 9 7.98 -45.53 -6.19
CA LEU A 9 8.11 -44.26 -5.51
C LEU A 9 7.73 -43.19 -6.58
N MET A 10 6.46 -42.85 -6.62
CA MET A 10 6.01 -41.65 -7.31
C MET A 10 6.64 -40.49 -6.58
N ASP A 11 7.51 -39.79 -7.28
CA ASP A 11 8.20 -38.60 -6.84
C ASP A 11 7.21 -37.59 -6.28
N ASP A 12 7.06 -37.58 -4.95
CA ASP A 12 6.30 -36.56 -4.19
C ASP A 12 6.92 -35.15 -4.44
N ASP A 13 8.23 -35.14 -4.74
CA ASP A 13 8.99 -33.92 -5.04
C ASP A 13 8.59 -33.27 -6.40
N THR A 14 8.14 -34.04 -7.39
CA THR A 14 7.70 -33.50 -8.68
C THR A 14 6.33 -32.83 -8.60
N ILE A 15 5.47 -33.32 -7.71
CA ILE A 15 4.15 -32.71 -7.45
C ILE A 15 4.34 -31.38 -6.71
N ALA A 16 5.24 -31.31 -5.73
CA ALA A 16 5.57 -30.10 -5.00
C ALA A 16 6.15 -29.00 -5.91
N PHE A 17 7.00 -29.35 -6.87
CA PHE A 17 7.54 -28.42 -7.86
C PHE A 17 6.46 -27.84 -8.78
N GLY A 18 5.51 -28.65 -9.23
CA GLY A 18 4.39 -28.19 -10.05
C GLY A 18 3.46 -27.24 -9.31
N GLU A 19 3.16 -27.53 -8.05
CA GLU A 19 2.32 -26.67 -7.21
C GLU A 19 3.01 -25.33 -6.87
N GLU A 20 4.33 -25.33 -6.67
CA GLU A 20 5.11 -24.10 -6.47
C GLU A 20 5.16 -23.23 -7.74
N GLU A 21 5.31 -23.81 -8.91
CA GLU A 21 5.27 -23.08 -10.18
C GLU A 21 3.88 -22.51 -10.47
N GLU A 22 2.82 -23.27 -10.24
CA GLU A 22 1.44 -22.79 -10.38
C GLU A 22 1.13 -21.68 -9.35
N ALA A 23 1.58 -21.81 -8.12
CA ALA A 23 1.45 -20.79 -7.10
C ALA A 23 2.21 -19.51 -7.46
N ALA A 24 3.41 -19.64 -8.01
CA ALA A 24 4.22 -18.51 -8.48
C ALA A 24 3.60 -17.83 -9.72
N GLN A 25 3.05 -18.59 -10.66
CA GLN A 25 2.34 -18.05 -11.82
C GLN A 25 1.03 -17.35 -11.39
N ASN A 26 0.28 -17.92 -10.46
CA ASN A 26 -0.93 -17.32 -9.92
C ASN A 26 -0.63 -16.06 -9.09
N ALA A 27 0.48 -16.02 -8.36
CA ALA A 27 0.94 -14.83 -7.63
C ALA A 27 1.33 -13.69 -8.58
N ASN A 28 1.84 -13.99 -9.78
CA ASN A 28 2.18 -13.00 -10.79
C ASN A 28 0.98 -12.56 -11.64
N LYS A 29 -0.13 -13.30 -11.62
CA LYS A 29 -1.33 -12.93 -12.36
C LYS A 29 -1.98 -11.70 -11.76
N LEU A 30 -2.11 -10.64 -12.55
CA LEU A 30 -2.79 -9.41 -12.14
C LEU A 30 -4.26 -9.70 -11.85
N LYS A 31 -4.72 -9.28 -10.68
CA LYS A 31 -6.13 -9.42 -10.29
C LYS A 31 -7.01 -8.42 -11.02
N HIS A 32 -6.47 -7.21 -11.23
CA HIS A 32 -7.15 -6.10 -11.88
C HIS A 32 -6.33 -5.52 -13.03
N PRO A 33 -6.15 -6.26 -14.16
CA PRO A 33 -5.26 -5.84 -15.25
C PRO A 33 -5.67 -4.51 -15.87
N TYR A 34 -6.97 -4.26 -16.04
CA TYR A 34 -7.48 -2.99 -16.58
C TYR A 34 -7.16 -1.81 -15.67
N VAL A 35 -7.28 -1.98 -14.35
CA VAL A 35 -6.97 -0.92 -13.39
C VAL A 35 -5.48 -0.57 -13.43
N THR A 36 -4.63 -1.57 -13.50
CA THR A 36 -3.18 -1.40 -13.65
C THR A 36 -2.83 -0.71 -14.97
N LEU A 37 -3.50 -1.11 -16.07
CA LEU A 37 -3.32 -0.47 -17.37
C LEU A 37 -3.68 1.02 -17.33
N PHE A 38 -4.86 1.38 -16.81
CA PHE A 38 -5.29 2.78 -16.70
C PHE A 38 -4.40 3.58 -15.77
N HIS A 39 -3.90 2.97 -14.68
CA HIS A 39 -2.95 3.59 -13.76
C HIS A 39 -1.66 4.06 -14.46
N LEU A 40 -1.16 3.28 -15.40
CA LEU A 40 0.05 3.60 -16.16
C LEU A 40 -0.26 4.47 -17.38
N ALA A 41 -1.38 4.21 -18.07
CA ALA A 41 -1.72 4.84 -19.34
C ALA A 41 -1.80 6.37 -19.25
N PHE A 42 -2.52 6.93 -18.27
CA PHE A 42 -2.66 8.37 -18.13
C PHE A 42 -1.34 9.05 -17.79
N ARG A 43 -0.50 8.42 -16.97
CA ARG A 43 0.84 8.91 -16.61
C ARG A 43 1.77 8.95 -17.80
N ILE A 44 1.84 7.83 -18.53
CA ILE A 44 2.67 7.71 -19.72
C ILE A 44 2.17 8.65 -20.80
N ALA A 45 0.86 8.75 -21.02
CA ALA A 45 0.28 9.67 -21.97
C ALA A 45 0.61 11.13 -21.66
N ALA A 46 0.51 11.56 -20.40
CA ALA A 46 0.87 12.92 -20.00
C ALA A 46 2.35 13.24 -20.29
N ILE A 47 3.24 12.31 -20.01
CA ILE A 47 4.68 12.45 -20.28
C ILE A 47 4.95 12.49 -21.78
N ILE A 48 4.37 11.58 -22.56
CA ILE A 48 4.54 11.53 -24.01
C ILE A 48 4.03 12.82 -24.64
N VAL A 49 2.81 13.25 -24.29
CA VAL A 49 2.26 14.50 -24.82
C VAL A 49 3.15 15.69 -24.47
N TYR A 50 3.65 15.78 -23.24
CA TYR A 50 4.58 16.84 -22.84
C TYR A 50 5.86 16.86 -23.69
N LEU A 51 6.47 15.68 -23.94
CA LEU A 51 7.72 15.59 -24.71
C LEU A 51 7.51 15.85 -26.21
N VAL A 52 6.37 15.40 -26.73
CA VAL A 52 6.10 15.38 -28.17
C VAL A 52 5.36 16.64 -28.64
N CYS A 53 4.62 17.30 -27.75
CA CYS A 53 3.81 18.48 -28.14
C CYS A 53 4.63 19.61 -28.76
N GLY A 54 5.91 19.77 -28.36
CA GLY A 54 6.82 20.76 -28.99
C GLY A 54 7.17 20.44 -30.44
N LEU A 55 6.92 19.23 -30.93
CA LEU A 55 7.15 18.78 -32.28
C LEU A 55 5.92 18.94 -33.18
N PHE A 56 4.72 18.76 -32.61
CA PHE A 56 3.46 18.66 -33.35
C PHE A 56 2.57 19.92 -33.27
N SER A 57 2.77 20.74 -32.26
CA SER A 57 1.90 21.89 -32.02
C SER A 57 2.70 23.16 -31.73
N ASN A 58 2.50 24.18 -32.52
CA ASN A 58 3.02 25.52 -32.26
C ASN A 58 2.18 26.27 -31.18
N SER A 59 1.02 25.71 -30.79
CA SER A 59 0.14 26.28 -29.77
C SER A 59 0.49 25.78 -28.40
N PHE A 60 1.17 26.58 -27.59
CA PHE A 60 1.43 26.28 -26.19
C PHE A 60 0.15 26.03 -25.39
N ILE A 61 -0.91 26.82 -25.66
CA ILE A 61 -2.17 26.73 -24.90
C ILE A 61 -2.84 25.38 -25.09
N ALA A 62 -2.91 24.85 -26.31
CA ALA A 62 -3.50 23.55 -26.60
C ALA A 62 -2.72 22.41 -25.86
N SER A 63 -1.40 22.45 -25.95
CA SER A 63 -0.53 21.49 -25.27
C SER A 63 -0.68 21.57 -23.75
N PHE A 64 -0.70 22.77 -23.20
CA PHE A 64 -0.89 23.02 -21.76
C PHE A 64 -2.21 22.43 -21.26
N VAL A 65 -3.32 22.76 -21.91
CA VAL A 65 -4.65 22.26 -21.53
C VAL A 65 -4.70 20.73 -21.61
N THR A 66 -4.18 20.15 -22.69
CA THR A 66 -4.18 18.67 -22.85
C THR A 66 -3.40 17.98 -21.75
N VAL A 67 -2.19 18.45 -21.43
CA VAL A 67 -1.35 17.82 -20.37
C VAL A 67 -1.99 18.00 -19.00
N VAL A 68 -2.55 19.18 -18.68
CA VAL A 68 -3.21 19.42 -17.40
C VAL A 68 -4.46 18.55 -17.26
N LEU A 69 -5.24 18.35 -18.31
CA LEU A 69 -6.37 17.42 -18.28
C LEU A 69 -5.92 15.98 -18.02
N LEU A 70 -4.89 15.51 -18.72
CA LEU A 70 -4.34 14.16 -18.49
C LEU A 70 -3.84 13.99 -17.06
N LEU A 71 -3.11 14.97 -16.51
CA LEU A 71 -2.63 14.96 -15.13
C LEU A 71 -3.79 14.98 -14.13
N SER A 72 -4.86 15.72 -14.41
CA SER A 72 -6.05 15.77 -13.54
C SER A 72 -6.80 14.44 -13.51
N VAL A 73 -6.94 13.79 -14.68
CA VAL A 73 -7.53 12.46 -14.80
C VAL A 73 -6.65 11.41 -14.09
N ASP A 74 -5.32 11.47 -14.28
CA ASP A 74 -4.39 10.61 -13.55
C ASP A 74 -4.53 10.80 -12.03
N PHE A 75 -4.50 12.04 -11.55
CA PHE A 75 -4.65 12.35 -10.14
C PHE A 75 -5.95 11.79 -9.56
N TRP A 76 -7.07 12.02 -10.25
CA TRP A 76 -8.37 11.54 -9.81
C TRP A 76 -8.47 10.01 -9.81
N THR A 77 -7.97 9.36 -10.86
CA THR A 77 -7.95 7.90 -11.01
C THR A 77 -7.10 7.26 -9.92
N VAL A 78 -5.92 7.79 -9.67
CA VAL A 78 -5.03 7.29 -8.62
C VAL A 78 -5.67 7.43 -7.25
N LYS A 79 -6.20 8.61 -6.94
CA LYS A 79 -6.79 8.89 -5.63
C LYS A 79 -8.05 8.05 -5.35
N ASN A 80 -8.93 7.89 -6.34
CA ASN A 80 -10.25 7.34 -6.10
C ASN A 80 -10.41 5.87 -6.50
N ILE A 81 -9.65 5.40 -7.47
CA ILE A 81 -9.79 4.05 -8.03
C ILE A 81 -8.59 3.17 -7.69
N THR A 82 -7.39 3.50 -8.21
CA THR A 82 -6.25 2.59 -8.18
C THR A 82 -5.69 2.38 -6.78
N GLY A 83 -5.63 3.42 -5.96
CA GLY A 83 -5.19 3.30 -4.57
C GLY A 83 -6.08 2.41 -3.72
N ARG A 84 -7.39 2.41 -3.99
CA ARG A 84 -8.36 1.55 -3.27
C ARG A 84 -8.32 0.10 -3.74
N LEU A 85 -8.12 -0.14 -5.03
CA LEU A 85 -8.17 -1.48 -5.62
C LEU A 85 -6.82 -2.20 -5.54
N MET A 86 -5.71 -1.53 -5.88
CA MET A 86 -4.38 -2.14 -5.95
C MET A 86 -3.69 -2.26 -4.59
N VAL A 87 -3.81 -1.25 -3.72
CA VAL A 87 -3.11 -1.22 -2.41
C VAL A 87 -4.04 -1.14 -1.21
N GLY A 88 -5.35 -0.96 -1.42
CA GLY A 88 -6.32 -0.90 -0.33
C GLY A 88 -6.17 0.33 0.56
N LEU A 89 -5.54 1.39 0.06
CA LEU A 89 -5.32 2.65 0.77
C LEU A 89 -6.30 3.71 0.26
N ARG A 90 -6.72 4.60 1.16
CA ARG A 90 -7.63 5.71 0.87
C ARG A 90 -7.28 6.90 1.76
N TRP A 91 -7.25 8.10 1.18
CA TRP A 91 -7.14 9.34 1.91
C TRP A 91 -8.18 10.35 1.45
N TRP A 92 -8.75 11.09 2.40
CA TRP A 92 -9.82 12.04 2.12
C TRP A 92 -9.87 13.11 3.21
N ASN A 93 -10.61 14.16 2.93
CA ASN A 93 -10.79 15.28 3.83
C ASN A 93 -12.29 15.44 4.11
N TYR A 94 -12.61 15.76 5.36
CA TYR A 94 -13.93 16.25 5.73
C TYR A 94 -13.80 17.52 6.56
N VAL A 95 -14.82 18.36 6.49
CA VAL A 95 -14.93 19.57 7.29
C VAL A 95 -15.94 19.31 8.39
N ASP A 96 -15.57 19.57 9.63
CA ASP A 96 -16.42 19.44 10.81
C ASP A 96 -17.42 20.61 10.89
N ASP A 97 -18.43 20.48 11.74
CA ASP A 97 -19.45 21.52 11.96
C ASP A 97 -18.84 22.87 12.44
N ASP A 98 -17.67 22.80 13.09
CA ASP A 98 -16.86 23.96 13.49
C ASP A 98 -16.04 24.59 12.35
N GLY A 99 -16.16 24.11 11.12
CA GLY A 99 -15.39 24.57 9.96
C GLY A 99 -13.94 24.10 9.92
N LYS A 100 -13.53 23.16 10.79
CA LYS A 100 -12.18 22.61 10.80
C LYS A 100 -12.04 21.47 9.80
N SER A 101 -10.96 21.52 9.01
CA SER A 101 -10.63 20.52 8.00
C SER A 101 -9.81 19.37 8.62
N HIS A 102 -10.30 18.16 8.49
CA HIS A 102 -9.68 16.94 9.00
C HIS A 102 -9.30 15.99 7.87
N TRP A 103 -8.02 15.61 7.82
CA TRP A 103 -7.51 14.65 6.87
C TRP A 103 -7.52 13.24 7.46
N ILE A 104 -8.17 12.31 6.77
CA ILE A 104 -8.27 10.92 7.18
C ILE A 104 -7.48 10.05 6.23
N PHE A 105 -6.66 9.17 6.81
CA PHE A 105 -5.80 8.24 6.12
C PHE A 105 -6.18 6.83 6.54
N GLU A 106 -6.78 6.07 5.63
CA GLU A 106 -7.32 4.74 5.90
C GLU A 106 -6.55 3.68 5.13
N SER A 107 -6.36 2.52 5.78
CA SER A 107 -5.86 1.32 5.14
C SER A 107 -6.78 0.14 5.45
N ARG A 108 -6.93 -0.78 4.50
CA ARG A 108 -7.67 -2.03 4.74
C ARG A 108 -6.95 -2.86 5.80
N LYS A 109 -7.73 -3.41 6.76
CA LYS A 109 -7.22 -4.22 7.88
C LYS A 109 -7.75 -5.65 7.79
N GLY A 110 -7.03 -6.60 8.40
CA GLY A 110 -7.46 -7.99 8.57
C GLY A 110 -7.50 -8.81 7.28
N ALA A 111 -8.47 -9.72 7.16
CA ALA A 111 -8.61 -10.65 6.03
C ALA A 111 -8.70 -9.99 4.64
N GLN A 112 -9.09 -8.73 4.58
CA GLN A 112 -9.15 -7.98 3.33
C GLN A 112 -7.78 -7.51 2.83
N GLN A 113 -6.79 -7.41 3.70
CA GLN A 113 -5.41 -7.07 3.35
C GLN A 113 -4.74 -8.23 2.60
N ASN A 114 -5.06 -9.48 2.95
CA ASN A 114 -4.55 -10.67 2.26
C ASN A 114 -5.07 -10.83 0.83
N ARG A 115 -6.06 -10.05 0.42
CA ARG A 115 -6.60 -10.04 -0.94
C ARG A 115 -5.83 -9.11 -1.90
N ILE A 116 -4.85 -8.35 -1.40
CA ILE A 116 -4.05 -7.43 -2.20
C ILE A 116 -2.97 -8.23 -2.94
N ASN A 117 -2.92 -8.10 -4.27
CA ASN A 117 -1.88 -8.73 -5.07
C ASN A 117 -0.56 -7.96 -4.89
N ALA A 118 0.49 -8.68 -4.49
CA ALA A 118 1.82 -8.09 -4.26
C ALA A 118 2.41 -7.45 -5.53
N THR A 119 2.14 -8.04 -6.70
CA THR A 119 2.61 -7.52 -7.99
C THR A 119 1.94 -6.19 -8.34
N GLU A 120 0.60 -6.11 -8.19
CA GLU A 120 -0.14 -4.85 -8.41
C GLU A 120 0.31 -3.75 -7.44
N ALA A 121 0.54 -4.11 -6.17
CA ALA A 121 1.04 -3.17 -5.17
C ALA A 121 2.45 -2.66 -5.51
N ARG A 122 3.35 -3.50 -6.00
CA ARG A 122 4.69 -3.09 -6.46
C ARG A 122 4.60 -2.12 -7.64
N ILE A 123 3.79 -2.44 -8.66
CA ILE A 123 3.58 -1.58 -9.83
C ILE A 123 3.03 -0.22 -9.39
N PHE A 124 2.05 -0.20 -8.49
CA PHE A 124 1.48 1.02 -7.95
C PHE A 124 2.53 1.91 -7.28
N TRP A 125 3.33 1.36 -6.35
CA TRP A 125 4.35 2.11 -5.63
C TRP A 125 5.48 2.58 -6.54
N LEU A 126 5.94 1.72 -7.47
CA LEU A 126 6.96 2.11 -8.44
C LEU A 126 6.50 3.28 -9.30
N ALA A 127 5.30 3.20 -9.89
CA ALA A 127 4.77 4.27 -10.70
C ALA A 127 4.53 5.55 -9.89
N LEU A 128 4.07 5.42 -8.63
CA LEU A 128 3.81 6.55 -7.74
C LEU A 128 5.09 7.32 -7.36
N ILE A 129 6.23 6.62 -7.25
CA ILE A 129 7.53 7.22 -6.89
C ILE A 129 8.27 7.71 -8.15
N LEU A 130 8.32 6.90 -9.21
CA LEU A 130 9.08 7.23 -10.41
C LEU A 130 8.50 8.42 -11.17
N CYS A 131 7.17 8.57 -11.19
CA CYS A 131 6.51 9.66 -11.90
C CYS A 131 6.91 11.05 -11.38
N PRO A 132 6.80 11.39 -10.08
CA PRO A 132 7.24 12.68 -9.58
C PRO A 132 8.75 12.87 -9.70
N LEU A 133 9.57 11.83 -9.63
CA LEU A 133 11.01 11.93 -9.89
C LEU A 133 11.28 12.33 -11.33
N PHE A 134 10.57 11.74 -12.29
CA PHE A 134 10.68 12.10 -13.70
C PHE A 134 10.27 13.56 -13.96
N TRP A 135 9.15 14.00 -13.37
CA TRP A 135 8.72 15.39 -13.47
C TRP A 135 9.70 16.37 -12.82
N SER A 136 10.35 15.96 -11.70
CA SER A 136 11.39 16.75 -11.05
C SER A 136 12.64 16.90 -11.95
N MET A 137 13.00 15.85 -12.68
CA MET A 137 14.07 15.93 -13.68
C MET A 137 13.71 16.91 -14.81
N LEU A 138 12.49 16.83 -15.32
CA LEU A 138 12.00 17.78 -16.35
C LEU A 138 11.94 19.22 -15.81
N PHE A 139 11.64 19.41 -14.53
CA PHE A 139 11.69 20.72 -13.89
C PHE A 139 13.08 21.34 -13.96
N ILE A 140 14.11 20.56 -13.64
CA ILE A 140 15.51 21.01 -13.72
C ILE A 140 15.85 21.41 -15.17
N VAL A 141 15.47 20.59 -16.14
CA VAL A 141 15.70 20.89 -17.57
C VAL A 141 14.99 22.17 -18.01
N ALA A 142 13.73 22.35 -17.60
CA ALA A 142 12.93 23.53 -17.95
C ALA A 142 13.48 24.80 -17.27
N LEU A 143 13.99 24.70 -16.05
CA LEU A 143 14.59 25.79 -15.27
C LEU A 143 15.86 26.29 -15.95
N PHE A 144 16.81 25.41 -16.25
CA PHE A 144 18.05 25.77 -16.94
C PHE A 144 17.85 26.19 -18.40
N GLY A 145 16.77 25.73 -19.03
CA GLY A 145 16.36 26.14 -20.37
C GLY A 145 15.65 27.49 -20.44
N PHE A 146 15.42 28.17 -19.30
CA PHE A 146 14.66 29.43 -19.18
C PHE A 146 13.28 29.41 -19.85
N LYS A 147 12.66 28.22 -19.90
CA LYS A 147 11.33 28.02 -20.53
C LYS A 147 10.21 28.17 -19.51
N PHE A 148 9.97 29.39 -19.00
CA PHE A 148 9.03 29.67 -17.91
C PHE A 148 7.60 29.14 -18.16
N LYS A 149 7.12 29.14 -19.39
CA LYS A 149 5.79 28.60 -19.74
C LYS A 149 5.72 27.10 -19.46
N TRP A 150 6.76 26.35 -19.83
CA TRP A 150 6.87 24.91 -19.60
C TRP A 150 7.16 24.59 -18.13
N LEU A 151 7.89 25.47 -17.44
CA LEU A 151 8.17 25.35 -16.02
C LEU A 151 6.88 25.33 -15.20
N LEU A 152 5.93 26.25 -15.50
CA LEU A 152 4.62 26.29 -14.83
C LEU A 152 3.88 24.96 -14.96
N LEU A 153 3.87 24.37 -16.16
CA LEU A 153 3.22 23.08 -16.41
C LEU A 153 3.83 21.95 -15.59
N VAL A 154 5.16 21.90 -15.52
CA VAL A 154 5.90 20.90 -14.74
C VAL A 154 5.68 21.10 -13.25
N CYS A 155 5.58 22.34 -12.75
CA CYS A 155 5.20 22.61 -11.36
C CYS A 155 3.84 22.02 -11.02
N ILE A 156 2.83 22.20 -11.87
CA ILE A 156 1.51 21.60 -11.67
C ILE A 156 1.60 20.08 -11.62
N ALA A 157 2.37 19.47 -12.53
CA ALA A 157 2.58 18.02 -12.55
C ALA A 157 3.22 17.50 -11.25
N ILE A 158 4.24 18.18 -10.73
CA ILE A 158 4.91 17.83 -9.47
C ILE A 158 3.95 17.95 -8.29
N VAL A 159 3.13 19.02 -8.23
CA VAL A 159 2.17 19.22 -7.14
C VAL A 159 1.12 18.12 -7.13
N LEU A 160 0.53 17.78 -8.27
CA LEU A 160 -0.50 16.73 -8.36
C LEU A 160 0.06 15.35 -8.03
N ASN A 161 1.20 14.98 -8.60
CA ASN A 161 1.85 13.69 -8.31
C ASN A 161 2.36 13.63 -6.87
N GLY A 162 2.94 14.72 -6.36
CA GLY A 162 3.43 14.84 -5.00
C GLY A 162 2.32 14.75 -3.96
N ALA A 163 1.14 15.34 -4.22
CA ALA A 163 -0.01 15.24 -3.34
C ALA A 163 -0.50 13.79 -3.20
N ASN A 164 -0.58 13.04 -4.30
CA ASN A 164 -0.90 11.62 -4.27
C ASN A 164 0.17 10.81 -3.50
N LEU A 165 1.45 11.03 -3.80
CA LEU A 165 2.55 10.36 -3.11
C LEU A 165 2.49 10.60 -1.59
N TYR A 166 2.35 11.85 -1.16
CA TYR A 166 2.24 12.23 0.24
C TYR A 166 1.04 11.55 0.92
N GLY A 167 -0.15 11.59 0.31
CA GLY A 167 -1.35 10.98 0.83
C GLY A 167 -1.19 9.47 1.06
N TYR A 168 -0.65 8.74 0.10
CA TYR A 168 -0.46 7.29 0.21
C TYR A 168 0.67 6.88 1.16
N VAL A 169 1.78 7.62 1.20
CA VAL A 169 2.84 7.40 2.19
C VAL A 169 2.28 7.58 3.60
N LYS A 170 1.48 8.61 3.83
CA LYS A 170 0.87 8.87 5.13
C LYS A 170 -0.16 7.80 5.52
N CYS A 171 -0.95 7.27 4.57
CA CYS A 171 -1.81 6.11 4.79
C CYS A 171 -1.03 4.88 5.25
N LYS A 172 0.11 4.60 4.63
CA LYS A 172 0.95 3.46 4.97
C LYS A 172 1.60 3.62 6.34
N MET A 173 2.20 4.78 6.62
CA MET A 173 2.83 5.07 7.91
C MET A 173 1.82 5.11 9.07
N GLY A 174 0.63 5.68 8.86
CA GLY A 174 -0.44 5.72 9.86
C GLY A 174 -0.94 4.34 10.24
N ASN A 175 -0.97 3.40 9.29
CA ASN A 175 -1.31 2.01 9.56
C ASN A 175 -0.27 1.31 10.45
N ASP A 176 1.00 1.52 10.20
CA ASP A 176 2.10 0.92 10.97
C ASP A 176 2.10 1.43 12.43
N GLN A 177 1.85 2.71 12.64
CA GLN A 177 1.71 3.29 13.99
C GLN A 177 0.49 2.75 14.73
N THR A 178 -0.65 2.58 14.05
CA THR A 178 -1.88 2.04 14.68
C THR A 178 -1.70 0.58 15.08
N ILE A 179 -1.01 -0.22 14.27
CA ILE A 179 -0.70 -1.63 14.59
C ILE A 179 0.25 -1.71 15.78
N SER A 180 1.29 -0.89 15.80
CA SER A 180 2.24 -0.84 16.91
C SER A 180 1.57 -0.42 18.22
N ALA A 181 0.72 0.61 18.21
CA ALA A 181 -0.04 1.05 19.37
C ALA A 181 -1.01 -0.02 19.88
N ALA A 182 -1.77 -0.66 18.98
CA ALA A 182 -2.70 -1.73 19.34
C ALA A 182 -1.98 -2.96 19.93
N THR A 183 -0.80 -3.29 19.40
CA THR A 183 0.02 -4.40 19.90
C THR A 183 0.58 -4.10 21.29
N SER A 184 1.08 -2.86 21.51
CA SER A 184 1.59 -2.44 22.81
C SER A 184 0.50 -2.39 23.88
N ASP A 185 -0.69 -1.92 23.55
CA ASP A 185 -1.84 -1.92 24.46
C ASP A 185 -2.33 -3.32 24.80
N PHE A 186 -2.31 -4.23 23.84
CA PHE A 186 -2.66 -5.65 24.09
C PHE A 186 -1.66 -6.33 25.02
N ILE A 187 -0.37 -6.14 24.78
CA ILE A 187 0.69 -6.68 25.62
C ILE A 187 0.59 -6.10 27.03
N ARG A 188 0.41 -4.78 27.15
CA ARG A 188 0.24 -4.10 28.44
C ARG A 188 -0.95 -4.63 29.24
N LYS A 189 -2.11 -4.82 28.60
CA LYS A 189 -3.29 -5.41 29.23
C LYS A 189 -3.04 -6.84 29.71
N ARG A 190 -2.38 -7.68 28.90
CA ARG A 190 -2.02 -9.05 29.30
C ARG A 190 -1.05 -9.10 30.47
N VAL A 191 -0.03 -8.24 30.45
CA VAL A 191 0.95 -8.16 31.56
C VAL A 191 0.26 -7.71 32.84
N LEU A 192 -0.58 -6.67 32.81
CA LEU A 192 -1.35 -6.20 33.96
C LEU A 192 -2.29 -7.29 34.51
N GLN A 193 -3.00 -8.02 33.67
CA GLN A 193 -3.86 -9.13 34.09
C GLN A 193 -3.07 -10.26 34.77
N ASN A 194 -1.92 -10.62 34.24
CA ASN A 194 -1.07 -11.65 34.83
C ASN A 194 -0.49 -11.21 36.21
N VAL A 195 -0.08 -9.94 36.31
CA VAL A 195 0.42 -9.39 37.59
C VAL A 195 -0.69 -9.31 38.62
N THR A 196 -1.90 -8.86 38.25
CA THR A 196 -3.05 -8.86 39.19
C THR A 196 -3.45 -10.29 39.63
N THR A 197 -3.41 -11.25 38.71
CA THR A 197 -3.71 -12.67 39.05
C THR A 197 -2.65 -13.26 39.92
N MET A 198 -1.36 -12.91 39.78
CA MET A 198 -0.29 -13.32 40.67
C MET A 198 -0.38 -12.66 42.04
N MET A 199 -0.77 -11.40 42.13
CA MET A 199 -0.96 -10.68 43.42
C MET A 199 -2.20 -11.15 44.17
N SER A 200 -3.25 -11.62 43.47
CA SER A 200 -4.47 -12.14 44.09
C SER A 200 -4.35 -13.62 44.54
N ARG A 201 -3.28 -14.31 44.22
CA ARG A 201 -2.95 -15.60 44.78
C ARG A 201 -2.28 -15.38 46.14
N SER A 202 -3.09 -15.28 47.19
CA SER A 202 -2.62 -15.36 48.56
C SER A 202 -1.87 -16.68 48.79
N PRO A 203 -0.77 -16.68 49.58
CA PRO A 203 -0.08 -17.91 49.91
C PRO A 203 -1.01 -18.84 50.68
N PRO A 204 -0.90 -20.18 50.50
CA PRO A 204 -1.74 -21.13 51.23
C PRO A 204 -1.47 -21.00 52.71
N THR A 205 -2.48 -20.62 53.48
CA THR A 205 -2.47 -20.65 54.93
C THR A 205 -2.38 -22.08 55.39
N ASN A 206 -1.22 -22.44 55.94
CA ASN A 206 -0.94 -23.74 56.54
C ASN A 206 -1.65 -23.79 57.90
N ASN A 207 -2.91 -24.25 57.95
CA ASN A 207 -3.62 -24.55 59.21
C ASN A 207 -3.29 -25.99 59.64
N SER A 208 -2.18 -26.15 60.31
CA SER A 208 -1.88 -27.35 61.10
C SER A 208 -2.41 -27.15 62.53
N ASN A 209 -3.69 -27.40 62.73
CA ASN A 209 -4.25 -27.64 64.08
C ASN A 209 -4.89 -29.04 64.07
N GLN A 210 -4.08 -30.03 64.41
CA GLN A 210 -4.56 -31.34 64.76
C GLN A 210 -4.56 -31.42 66.30
N PRO A 211 -5.71 -31.62 66.97
CA PRO A 211 -5.72 -31.92 68.42
C PRO A 211 -5.40 -33.36 68.60
N THR A 212 -4.30 -33.62 69.32
CA THR A 212 -3.93 -34.91 69.96
C THR A 212 -4.90 -35.22 71.07
N ASN A 213 -5.77 -36.21 70.88
CA ASN A 213 -6.44 -36.85 71.97
C ASN A 213 -5.59 -38.05 72.44
N VAL A 214 -5.07 -37.92 73.68
CA VAL A 214 -4.54 -38.99 74.55
C VAL A 214 -5.70 -39.50 75.38
N ILE A 215 -6.04 -40.79 75.28
CA ILE A 215 -6.28 -41.77 76.36
C ILE A 215 -6.31 -43.12 75.69
#